data_42f6540e2d8325b6fc89028dc357964e
#
_entry.id   42f6540e2d8325b6fc89028dc357964e
#
_cell.length_a   1.000
_cell.length_b   1.000
_cell.length_c   1.000
_cell.angle_alpha   90.00
_cell.angle_beta   90.00
_cell.angle_gamma   90.00
#
_symmetry.space_group_name_H-M   'P 1'
#
loop_
_entity.id
_entity.type
_entity.pdbx_description
1 polymer ?
#
loop_
_entity_poly.entity_id
_entity_poly.type
_entity_poly.pdbx_seq_one_letter_code
_entity_poly.pdbx_strand_id
1 'polypeptide(L)'
;MSEAEAKDWYSVRCIFKAGDRSAYEERLTLWRADSIDDAIRLAEIEASEYGGDVGWSYVGLAQAYELKAESVGNGSEVFSLIRNSSLQAIEYLDRFFDTGTEVQRKG
;
A
#
# COMPACT_ATOMS: atom_id res chain seq x y z
N MET A 1 13.39 -20.83 -20.64
CA MET A 1 13.02 -20.32 -20.37
C MET A 1 12.29 -19.89 -19.68
N SER A 2 12.40 -19.55 -19.46
CA SER A 2 11.51 -19.63 -18.65
C SER A 2 10.81 -18.37 -18.28
N GLU A 3 9.60 -18.41 -18.46
CA GLU A 3 8.77 -17.26 -18.14
C GLU A 3 8.75 -16.95 -16.67
N ALA A 4 9.22 -17.86 -15.86
CA ALA A 4 9.25 -17.62 -14.42
C ALA A 4 10.13 -16.42 -14.08
N GLU A 5 11.08 -16.10 -14.98
CA GLU A 5 11.92 -14.95 -14.71
C GLU A 5 11.30 -13.63 -15.12
N ALA A 6 10.10 -13.68 -15.72
CA ALA A 6 9.46 -12.45 -16.18
C ALA A 6 8.59 -11.79 -15.13
N LYS A 7 8.69 -12.19 -13.86
CA LYS A 7 7.89 -11.59 -12.81
C LYS A 7 8.28 -10.14 -12.59
N ASP A 8 7.27 -9.32 -12.44
CA ASP A 8 7.45 -7.89 -12.18
C ASP A 8 7.26 -7.60 -10.71
N TRP A 9 7.71 -6.41 -10.32
CA TRP A 9 7.50 -5.91 -8.98
C TRP A 9 6.21 -5.10 -8.91
N TYR A 10 5.49 -5.26 -7.81
CA TYR A 10 4.27 -4.51 -7.54
C TYR A 10 4.31 -4.01 -6.10
N SER A 11 3.77 -2.82 -5.87
CA SER A 11 3.45 -2.43 -4.50
C SER A 11 1.94 -2.55 -4.32
N VAL A 12 1.52 -2.95 -3.12
CA VAL A 12 0.10 -3.07 -2.82
C VAL A 12 -0.16 -2.35 -1.51
N ARG A 13 -1.12 -1.42 -1.54
CA ARG A 13 -1.55 -0.70 -0.34
C ARG A 13 -2.79 -1.40 0.22
N CYS A 14 -2.70 -1.84 1.46
CA CYS A 14 -3.82 -2.44 2.16
C CYS A 14 -4.18 -1.58 3.36
N ILE A 15 -5.46 -1.54 3.67
CA ILE A 15 -6.00 -0.68 4.72
C ILE A 15 -6.43 -1.57 5.89
N PHE A 16 -6.08 -1.15 7.10
CA PHE A 16 -6.41 -1.90 8.32
C PHE A 16 -7.12 -0.99 9.31
N LYS A 17 -8.00 -1.58 10.10
CA LYS A 17 -8.68 -0.87 11.19
C LYS A 17 -8.21 -1.45 12.51
N ALA A 18 -7.88 -0.56 13.45
CA ALA A 18 -7.51 -0.99 14.79
C ALA A 18 -8.70 -1.64 15.48
N GLY A 19 -8.42 -2.71 16.27
CA GLY A 19 -9.51 -3.49 16.86
C GLY A 19 -10.35 -2.74 17.85
N ASP A 20 -9.73 -1.89 18.66
CA ASP A 20 -10.41 -1.28 19.81
C ASP A 20 -10.34 0.24 19.81
N ARG A 21 -9.99 0.87 18.70
CA ARG A 21 -9.95 2.32 18.65
C ARG A 21 -10.22 2.82 17.25
N SER A 22 -10.47 4.12 17.13
CA SER A 22 -10.83 4.73 15.85
C SER A 22 -9.57 5.13 15.10
N ALA A 23 -8.84 4.13 14.64
CA ALA A 23 -7.60 4.36 13.89
C ALA A 23 -7.51 3.41 12.72
N TYR A 24 -6.92 3.88 11.65
CA TYR A 24 -6.70 3.09 10.45
C TYR A 24 -5.24 3.19 10.05
N GLU A 25 -4.72 2.12 9.51
CA GLU A 25 -3.38 2.11 8.96
C GLU A 25 -3.46 1.88 7.46
N GLU A 26 -2.68 2.65 6.70
CA GLU A 26 -2.46 2.42 5.28
C GLU A 26 -1.03 1.91 5.15
N ARG A 27 -0.89 0.73 4.62
CA ARG A 27 0.38 0.03 4.64
C ARG A 27 0.71 -0.47 3.24
N LEU A 28 1.91 -0.16 2.77
CA LEU A 28 2.36 -0.61 1.45
C LEU A 28 3.37 -1.73 1.62
N THR A 29 3.20 -2.78 0.81
CA THR A 29 4.14 -3.88 0.77
C THR A 29 4.56 -4.14 -0.68
N LEU A 30 5.72 -4.73 -0.87
CA LEU A 30 6.28 -4.99 -2.18
C LEU A 30 6.22 -6.49 -2.47
N TRP A 31 5.83 -6.82 -3.71
CA TRP A 31 5.65 -8.21 -4.13
C TRP A 31 6.17 -8.42 -5.53
N ARG A 32 6.85 -9.53 -5.71
CA ARG A 32 7.24 -9.97 -7.03
C ARG A 32 6.24 -11.03 -7.47
N ALA A 33 5.57 -10.80 -8.61
CA ALA A 33 4.45 -11.65 -8.98
C ALA A 33 4.31 -11.73 -10.49
N ASP A 34 3.54 -12.72 -10.94
CA ASP A 34 3.31 -12.92 -12.36
C ASP A 34 2.33 -11.92 -12.94
N SER A 35 1.45 -11.39 -12.12
CA SER A 35 0.41 -10.46 -12.57
C SER A 35 -0.01 -9.58 -11.41
N ILE A 36 -0.74 -8.52 -11.74
CA ILE A 36 -1.27 -7.62 -10.71
C ILE A 36 -2.26 -8.37 -9.79
N ASP A 37 -3.06 -9.26 -10.37
CA ASP A 37 -4.00 -10.04 -9.55
C ASP A 37 -3.25 -10.95 -8.59
N ASP A 38 -2.16 -11.53 -9.03
CA ASP A 38 -1.34 -12.39 -8.19
C ASP A 38 -0.70 -11.60 -7.06
N ALA A 39 -0.23 -10.38 -7.36
CA ALA A 39 0.35 -9.52 -6.34
C ALA A 39 -0.68 -9.17 -5.27
N ILE A 40 -1.90 -8.85 -5.70
CA ILE A 40 -2.97 -8.56 -4.76
C ILE A 40 -3.28 -9.76 -3.89
N ARG A 41 -3.35 -10.94 -4.49
CA ARG A 41 -3.61 -12.17 -3.74
C ARG A 41 -2.54 -12.41 -2.67
N LEU A 42 -1.28 -12.27 -3.04
CA LEU A 42 -0.18 -12.44 -2.09
C LEU A 42 -0.25 -11.41 -0.97
N ALA A 43 -0.53 -10.15 -1.34
CA ALA A 43 -0.62 -9.09 -0.35
C ALA A 43 -1.77 -9.32 0.61
N GLU A 44 -2.90 -9.83 0.12
CA GLU A 44 -4.06 -10.05 0.99
C GLU A 44 -3.85 -11.21 1.94
N ILE A 45 -3.12 -12.23 1.52
CA ILE A 45 -2.75 -13.31 2.44
C ILE A 45 -1.90 -12.76 3.58
N GLU A 46 -0.89 -11.98 3.24
CA GLU A 46 -0.01 -11.39 4.24
C GLU A 46 -0.77 -10.38 5.12
N ALA A 47 -1.70 -9.62 4.51
CA ALA A 47 -2.50 -8.65 5.26
C ALA A 47 -3.32 -9.32 6.36
N SER A 48 -3.91 -10.46 6.05
CA SER A 48 -4.69 -11.20 7.06
C SER A 48 -3.81 -11.66 8.22
N GLU A 49 -2.62 -12.14 7.91
CA GLU A 49 -1.68 -12.57 8.94
C GLU A 49 -1.19 -11.40 9.78
N TYR A 50 -0.82 -10.32 9.11
CA TYR A 50 -0.33 -9.13 9.79
C TYR A 50 -1.40 -8.56 10.73
N GLY A 51 -2.62 -8.44 10.24
CA GLY A 51 -3.71 -7.92 11.05
C GLY A 51 -3.92 -8.74 12.30
N GLY A 52 -3.95 -10.07 12.14
CA GLY A 52 -4.12 -10.97 13.28
C GLY A 52 -3.01 -10.82 14.31
N ASP A 53 -1.77 -10.68 13.84
CA ASP A 53 -0.62 -10.60 14.73
C ASP A 53 -0.64 -9.33 15.57
N VAL A 54 -1.11 -8.21 15.01
CA VAL A 54 -1.05 -6.92 15.71
C VAL A 54 -2.40 -6.48 16.27
N GLY A 55 -3.42 -7.31 16.15
CA GLY A 55 -4.74 -6.98 16.68
C GLY A 55 -5.52 -6.00 15.82
N TRP A 56 -5.21 -5.90 14.54
CA TRP A 56 -5.91 -5.04 13.59
C TRP A 56 -6.65 -5.90 12.59
N SER A 57 -7.62 -5.33 11.91
CA SER A 57 -8.42 -6.04 10.92
C SER A 57 -8.15 -5.50 9.53
N TYR A 58 -7.80 -6.37 8.59
CA TYR A 58 -7.74 -5.98 7.20
C TYR A 58 -9.17 -5.71 6.72
N VAL A 59 -9.39 -4.53 6.10
CA VAL A 59 -10.75 -4.12 5.75
C VAL A 59 -11.15 -4.44 4.32
N GLY A 60 -10.29 -5.17 3.60
CA GLY A 60 -10.67 -5.67 2.30
C GLY A 60 -10.39 -4.77 1.12
N LEU A 61 -9.64 -3.69 1.32
CA LEU A 61 -9.25 -2.80 0.24
C LEU A 61 -7.77 -2.96 -0.06
N ALA A 62 -7.46 -3.38 -1.29
CA ALA A 62 -6.09 -3.49 -1.78
C ALA A 62 -5.98 -2.71 -3.07
N GLN A 63 -4.99 -1.85 -3.17
CA GLN A 63 -4.70 -1.08 -4.37
C GLN A 63 -3.29 -1.39 -4.81
N ALA A 64 -3.14 -1.85 -6.04
CA ALA A 64 -1.85 -2.31 -6.55
C ALA A 64 -1.29 -1.33 -7.56
N TYR A 65 0.04 -1.25 -7.60
CA TYR A 65 0.77 -0.40 -8.52
C TYR A 65 1.94 -1.20 -9.09
N GLU A 66 2.00 -1.29 -10.41
CA GLU A 66 3.09 -2.01 -11.07
C GLU A 66 4.33 -1.13 -11.17
N LEU A 67 5.45 -1.64 -10.67
CA LEU A 67 6.71 -0.93 -10.76
C LEU A 67 7.35 -1.22 -12.12
N LYS A 68 7.88 -0.17 -12.74
CA LYS A 68 8.47 -0.28 -14.07
C LYS A 68 9.96 -0.56 -14.02
N ALA A 69 10.44 -1.15 -12.94
CA ALA A 69 11.86 -1.39 -12.76
C ALA A 69 12.10 -2.88 -12.57
N GLU A 70 13.26 -3.35 -13.04
CA GLU A 70 13.65 -4.74 -12.84
C GLU A 70 13.90 -5.05 -11.38
N SER A 71 14.30 -4.04 -10.63
CA SER A 71 14.54 -4.22 -9.20
C SER A 71 14.26 -2.91 -8.48
N VAL A 72 14.10 -3.01 -7.18
CA VAL A 72 13.85 -1.85 -6.34
C VAL A 72 15.20 -1.32 -5.86
N GLY A 73 15.39 -0.02 -5.96
CA GLY A 73 16.63 0.61 -5.55
C GLY A 73 16.40 2.06 -5.20
N ASN A 74 17.51 2.80 -5.11
CA ASN A 74 17.43 4.21 -4.74
C ASN A 74 16.57 4.97 -5.72
N GLY A 75 15.57 5.66 -5.21
CA GLY A 75 14.71 6.49 -6.04
C GLY A 75 13.64 5.76 -6.81
N SER A 76 13.48 4.45 -6.62
CA SER A 76 12.41 3.72 -7.29
C SER A 76 11.05 4.26 -6.87
N GLU A 77 10.19 4.48 -7.85
CA GLU A 77 8.82 4.86 -7.55
C GLU A 77 8.06 3.60 -7.15
N VAL A 78 7.57 3.57 -5.92
CA VAL A 78 6.92 2.36 -5.41
C VAL A 78 5.41 2.50 -5.30
N PHE A 79 4.90 3.70 -5.43
CA PHE A 79 3.45 3.93 -5.48
C PHE A 79 3.19 5.33 -6.01
N SER A 80 2.09 5.48 -6.73
CA SER A 80 1.69 6.77 -7.27
C SER A 80 0.18 6.81 -7.34
N LEU A 81 -0.40 7.92 -6.93
CA LEU A 81 -1.84 8.11 -6.98
C LEU A 81 -2.12 9.56 -7.37
N ILE A 82 -2.98 9.75 -8.33
CA ILE A 82 -3.38 11.07 -8.79
C ILE A 82 -4.82 11.32 -8.34
N ARG A 83 -5.03 12.46 -7.67
CA ARG A 83 -6.38 12.93 -7.35
C ARG A 83 -6.65 14.20 -8.11
N ASN A 84 -7.80 14.25 -8.76
CA ASN A 84 -8.25 15.50 -9.34
C ASN A 84 -8.91 16.33 -8.24
N SER A 85 -8.51 17.59 -8.12
CA SER A 85 -9.01 18.45 -7.07
C SER A 85 -8.84 19.91 -7.48
N SER A 86 -9.83 20.72 -7.14
CA SER A 86 -9.74 22.17 -7.33
C SER A 86 -9.25 22.89 -6.07
N LEU A 87 -8.92 22.15 -5.02
CA LEU A 87 -8.43 22.76 -3.80
C LEU A 87 -7.06 23.39 -4.02
N GLN A 88 -6.80 24.49 -3.32
CA GLN A 88 -5.46 25.06 -3.28
C GLN A 88 -4.54 24.12 -2.49
N ALA A 89 -3.23 24.27 -2.70
CA ALA A 89 -2.26 23.33 -2.15
C ALA A 89 -2.41 23.16 -0.62
N ILE A 90 -2.55 24.27 0.09
CA ILE A 90 -2.66 24.20 1.55
C ILE A 90 -3.92 23.45 1.98
N GLU A 91 -5.03 23.74 1.30
CA GLU A 91 -6.29 23.07 1.62
C GLU A 91 -6.24 21.58 1.30
N TYR A 92 -5.56 21.25 0.20
CA TYR A 92 -5.40 19.85 -0.19
C TYR A 92 -4.59 19.08 0.87
N LEU A 93 -3.49 19.67 1.32
CA LEU A 93 -2.67 19.03 2.34
C LEU A 93 -3.45 18.85 3.65
N ASP A 94 -4.21 19.87 4.04
CA ASP A 94 -5.02 19.76 5.25
C ASP A 94 -6.10 18.69 5.14
N ARG A 95 -6.67 18.54 3.93
CA ARG A 95 -7.76 17.59 3.73
C ARG A 95 -7.25 16.16 3.72
N PHE A 96 -6.10 15.90 3.11
CA PHE A 96 -5.68 14.53 2.80
C PHE A 96 -4.46 14.06 3.57
N PHE A 97 -3.62 14.94 4.09
CA PHE A 97 -2.35 14.51 4.64
C PHE A 97 -2.03 15.07 6.01
N ASP A 98 -2.37 16.32 6.26
CA ASP A 98 -1.99 16.98 7.51
C ASP A 98 -3.26 17.41 8.23
N THR A 99 -4.03 16.43 8.63
CA THR A 99 -5.31 16.69 9.29
C THR A 99 -5.17 16.85 10.79
N GLY A 100 -3.97 16.61 11.32
CA GLY A 100 -3.72 16.67 12.75
C GLY A 100 -3.87 15.35 13.46
N THR A 101 -4.22 14.31 12.73
CA THR A 101 -4.47 12.99 13.33
C THR A 101 -3.53 11.91 12.81
N GLU A 102 -2.68 12.24 11.83
CA GLU A 102 -1.76 11.26 11.28
C GLU A 102 -0.60 11.01 12.22
N VAL A 103 -0.25 9.74 12.38
CA VAL A 103 0.89 9.33 13.20
C VAL A 103 1.68 8.30 12.40
N GLN A 104 2.98 8.57 12.26
CA GLN A 104 3.86 7.62 11.59
C GLN A 104 4.60 6.81 12.63
N ARG A 105 4.58 5.49 12.43
CA ARG A 105 5.34 4.59 13.29
C ARG A 105 6.81 4.66 12.88
N LYS A 106 7.68 4.82 13.87
CA LYS A 106 9.11 4.84 13.61
C LYS A 106 9.67 3.44 13.77
N GLY A 107 10.39 3.03 12.77
CA GLY A 107 10.93 1.67 12.72
C GLY A 107 12.23 1.51 13.46
#